data_b448761434a827efb82b3a7ef136b9f1
#
_entry.id   b448761434a827efb82b3a7ef136b9f1
#
_cell.length_a   1.000
_cell.length_b   1.000
_cell.length_c   1.000
_cell.angle_alpha   90.00
_cell.angle_beta   90.00
_cell.angle_gamma   90.00
#
_symmetry.space_group_name_H-M   'P 1'
#
loop_
_entity.id
_entity.type
_entity.pdbx_description
1 polymer ?
#
loop_
_entity_poly.entity_id
_entity_poly.type
_entity_poly.pdbx_seq_one_letter_code
_entity_poly.pdbx_strand_id
1 'polypeptide(L)'
;MDERTNTIILTDTEEKINEFRRLITEIDVPIKQVLIEARIVIANTDFKKELCVTWGLAGIDKLSGGQFSSATGDRSLGFSGRRSGLTPGAGVVETFTYQADEVDTAGPDGQVGTPDDTVVVTQNYDFGLGDSLAVDLGVSDPTGSFSLGYLTDNFLIDPELSALESDGYGEIVSQPKVLTGVKQQAVIKSGTEIAFQKATSSGATSVEFKEAVLQLEVTPQITPDNRIIMDLLVSQDSVGAFTPTGEPSIDITQIETQTLVGDGQTLVLGGIFQTEDVNGTEKVPMLGDIPFLGKLFRNDLRNIEKREILIF
;
A
#
# COMPACT_ATOMS: atom_id res chain seq x y z
N MET A 1 27.57 -38.43 -44.21
CA MET A 1 27.07 -37.08 -44.09
C MET A 1 28.22 -36.22 -43.58
N ASP A 2 28.55 -35.16 -44.27
CA ASP A 2 29.55 -34.18 -43.78
C ASP A 2 28.80 -32.95 -43.22
N GLU A 3 28.79 -32.82 -41.92
CA GLU A 3 28.08 -31.73 -41.22
C GLU A 3 28.63 -30.34 -41.56
N ARG A 4 29.93 -30.24 -41.87
CA ARG A 4 30.58 -28.99 -42.18
C ARG A 4 30.16 -28.40 -43.53
N THR A 5 29.86 -29.27 -44.51
CA THR A 5 29.46 -28.87 -45.88
C THR A 5 27.97 -29.09 -46.12
N ASN A 6 27.23 -29.60 -45.14
CA ASN A 6 25.80 -29.99 -45.24
C ASN A 6 25.53 -30.89 -46.46
N THR A 7 26.45 -31.84 -46.72
CA THR A 7 26.43 -32.67 -47.92
C THR A 7 26.22 -34.14 -47.56
N ILE A 8 25.34 -34.77 -48.33
CA ILE A 8 25.10 -36.24 -48.27
C ILE A 8 25.65 -36.87 -49.53
N ILE A 9 26.55 -37.83 -49.39
CA ILE A 9 27.08 -38.63 -50.50
C ILE A 9 26.30 -39.94 -50.53
N LEU A 10 25.63 -40.18 -51.65
CA LEU A 10 24.84 -41.38 -51.88
C LEU A 10 25.42 -42.19 -53.03
N THR A 11 25.61 -43.52 -52.82
CA THR A 11 26.05 -44.44 -53.83
C THR A 11 25.06 -45.60 -53.88
N ASP A 12 24.16 -45.63 -54.91
CA ASP A 12 23.13 -46.64 -55.09
C ASP A 12 22.70 -46.65 -56.55
N THR A 13 21.72 -47.49 -56.90
CA THR A 13 21.12 -47.53 -58.21
C THR A 13 20.38 -46.22 -58.53
N GLU A 14 20.28 -45.91 -59.83
CA GLU A 14 19.64 -44.66 -60.29
C GLU A 14 18.19 -44.53 -59.82
N GLU A 15 17.43 -45.63 -59.80
CA GLU A 15 16.06 -45.61 -59.26
C GLU A 15 16.01 -45.17 -57.77
N LYS A 16 16.86 -45.74 -56.95
CA LYS A 16 16.94 -45.43 -55.54
C LYS A 16 17.40 -43.97 -55.24
N ILE A 17 18.35 -43.46 -56.04
CA ILE A 17 18.81 -42.07 -55.94
C ILE A 17 17.66 -41.12 -56.29
N ASN A 18 16.83 -41.43 -57.33
CA ASN A 18 15.70 -40.58 -57.67
C ASN A 18 14.58 -40.66 -56.63
N GLU A 19 14.34 -41.78 -56.00
CA GLU A 19 13.42 -41.91 -54.86
C GLU A 19 13.88 -41.10 -53.63
N PHE A 20 15.17 -41.16 -53.32
CA PHE A 20 15.81 -40.36 -52.27
C PHE A 20 15.73 -38.85 -52.54
N ARG A 21 15.93 -38.43 -53.79
CA ARG A 21 15.84 -37.03 -54.19
C ARG A 21 14.41 -36.49 -53.99
N ARG A 22 13.40 -37.27 -54.30
CA ARG A 22 11.98 -36.93 -54.04
C ARG A 22 11.69 -36.83 -52.55
N LEU A 23 12.21 -37.78 -51.76
CA LEU A 23 12.07 -37.76 -50.29
C LEU A 23 12.73 -36.54 -49.64
N ILE A 24 13.96 -36.22 -50.10
CA ILE A 24 14.66 -35.01 -49.57
C ILE A 24 13.87 -33.76 -49.92
N THR A 25 13.33 -33.60 -51.12
CA THR A 25 12.53 -32.42 -51.48
C THR A 25 11.26 -32.30 -50.65
N GLU A 26 10.71 -33.39 -50.16
CA GLU A 26 9.53 -33.42 -49.30
C GLU A 26 9.86 -33.12 -47.83
N ILE A 27 11.07 -33.49 -47.35
CA ILE A 27 11.52 -33.30 -45.97
C ILE A 27 12.23 -31.97 -45.77
N ASP A 28 12.99 -31.50 -46.76
CA ASP A 28 13.76 -30.29 -46.72
C ASP A 28 12.86 -29.03 -46.92
N VAL A 29 12.01 -28.80 -45.97
CA VAL A 29 11.18 -27.59 -45.92
C VAL A 29 11.79 -26.57 -44.94
N PRO A 30 11.76 -25.26 -45.28
CA PRO A 30 12.30 -24.23 -44.40
C PRO A 30 11.53 -24.21 -43.09
N ILE A 31 12.27 -24.09 -41.99
CA ILE A 31 11.68 -24.00 -40.65
C ILE A 31 10.90 -22.68 -40.55
N LYS A 32 9.60 -22.77 -40.33
CA LYS A 32 8.78 -21.59 -40.05
C LYS A 32 9.09 -21.07 -38.66
N GLN A 33 9.07 -19.75 -38.49
CA GLN A 33 9.24 -19.07 -37.22
C GLN A 33 7.92 -18.42 -36.79
N VAL A 34 7.70 -18.33 -35.48
CA VAL A 34 6.53 -17.73 -34.88
C VAL A 34 6.99 -16.67 -33.89
N LEU A 35 6.49 -15.45 -34.02
CA LEU A 35 6.61 -14.39 -33.02
C LEU A 35 5.42 -14.52 -32.06
N ILE A 36 5.71 -14.72 -30.78
CA ILE A 36 4.72 -14.85 -29.74
C ILE A 36 4.84 -13.63 -28.83
N GLU A 37 3.72 -12.99 -28.55
CA GLU A 37 3.58 -11.88 -27.62
C GLU A 37 2.56 -12.24 -26.56
N ALA A 38 2.94 -12.22 -25.29
CA ALA A 38 1.99 -12.27 -24.19
C ALA A 38 1.80 -10.87 -23.62
N ARG A 39 0.64 -10.61 -23.04
CA ARG A 39 0.33 -9.35 -22.35
C ARG A 39 -0.31 -9.67 -21.03
N ILE A 40 0.28 -9.16 -19.96
CA ILE A 40 -0.23 -9.26 -18.60
C ILE A 40 -0.65 -7.87 -18.17
N VAL A 41 -1.88 -7.70 -17.75
CA VAL A 41 -2.42 -6.44 -17.22
C VAL A 41 -2.85 -6.69 -15.79
N ILE A 42 -2.31 -5.92 -14.86
CA ILE A 42 -2.67 -5.93 -13.45
C ILE A 42 -3.23 -4.55 -13.11
N ALA A 43 -4.49 -4.48 -12.72
CA ALA A 43 -5.14 -3.27 -12.25
C ALA A 43 -5.46 -3.40 -10.76
N ASN A 44 -5.07 -2.40 -9.98
CA ASN A 44 -5.36 -2.30 -8.56
C ASN A 44 -6.19 -1.04 -8.31
N THR A 45 -7.21 -1.17 -7.46
CA THR A 45 -8.00 -0.03 -6.98
C THR A 45 -8.14 -0.14 -5.48
N ASP A 46 -7.67 0.88 -4.77
CA ASP A 46 -7.70 0.95 -3.31
C ASP A 46 -8.58 2.12 -2.89
N PHE A 47 -9.57 1.86 -2.06
CA PHE A 47 -10.42 2.88 -1.47
C PHE A 47 -10.46 2.72 0.03
N LYS A 48 -10.04 3.75 0.77
CA LYS A 48 -10.05 3.79 2.23
C LYS A 48 -10.80 5.01 2.72
N LYS A 49 -11.75 4.79 3.63
CA LYS A 49 -12.51 5.85 4.28
C LYS A 49 -12.65 5.57 5.75
N GLU A 50 -12.26 6.55 6.55
CA GLU A 50 -12.41 6.54 8.00
C GLU A 50 -13.01 7.88 8.45
N LEU A 51 -13.95 7.84 9.38
CA LEU A 51 -14.55 9.02 9.98
C LEU A 51 -14.71 8.80 11.47
N CYS A 52 -14.12 9.66 12.26
CA CYS A 52 -14.14 9.57 13.71
C CYS A 52 -14.31 10.91 14.39
N VAL A 53 -14.90 10.88 15.59
CA VAL A 53 -14.98 12.03 16.51
C VAL A 53 -14.32 11.65 17.82
N THR A 54 -13.30 12.41 18.20
CA THR A 54 -12.64 12.29 19.50
C THR A 54 -13.23 13.33 20.46
N TRP A 55 -13.50 12.93 21.68
CA TRP A 55 -14.04 13.81 22.71
C TRP A 55 -13.10 13.93 23.89
N GLY A 56 -12.79 15.17 24.26
CA GLY A 56 -12.15 15.52 25.52
C GLY A 56 -13.10 16.32 26.40
N LEU A 57 -13.28 15.89 27.65
CA LEU A 57 -13.98 16.65 28.68
C LEU A 57 -13.10 16.71 29.90
N ALA A 58 -12.62 17.91 30.27
CA ALA A 58 -11.81 18.14 31.45
C ALA A 58 -12.54 19.09 32.41
N GLY A 59 -12.60 18.71 33.67
CA GLY A 59 -13.01 19.63 34.78
C GLY A 59 -11.86 20.56 35.11
N ILE A 60 -12.15 21.85 35.29
CA ILE A 60 -11.17 22.85 35.75
C ILE A 60 -11.39 23.03 37.25
N ASP A 61 -10.55 22.42 38.06
CA ASP A 61 -10.53 22.72 39.49
C ASP A 61 -9.82 24.06 39.71
N LYS A 62 -10.52 24.99 40.34
CA LYS A 62 -9.93 26.23 40.81
C LYS A 62 -8.92 25.88 41.88
N LEU A 63 -7.63 25.84 41.53
CA LEU A 63 -6.57 25.80 42.55
C LEU A 63 -6.77 26.98 43.51
N SER A 64 -7.11 26.63 44.73
CA SER A 64 -7.32 27.55 45.86
C SER A 64 -6.08 28.44 46.08
N GLY A 65 -6.14 29.70 45.65
CA GLY A 65 -5.11 30.68 45.95
C GLY A 65 -4.98 31.86 45.01
N GLY A 66 -5.58 31.85 43.83
CA GLY A 66 -5.56 32.99 42.91
C GLY A 66 -6.94 33.61 42.77
N GLN A 67 -7.11 34.87 43.18
CA GLN A 67 -8.31 35.64 42.88
C GLN A 67 -8.43 35.79 41.35
N PHE A 68 -9.32 35.02 40.71
CA PHE A 68 -9.83 35.40 39.41
C PHE A 68 -10.70 36.63 39.57
N SER A 69 -10.21 37.79 39.32
CA SER A 69 -11.02 38.98 39.09
C SER A 69 -11.42 38.92 37.62
N SER A 70 -12.49 38.17 37.33
CA SER A 70 -13.14 38.24 36.04
C SER A 70 -13.99 39.50 35.97
N ALA A 71 -13.41 40.57 35.53
CA ALA A 71 -14.17 41.64 34.93
C ALA A 71 -14.33 41.25 33.42
N THR A 72 -15.54 40.88 33.06
CA THR A 72 -16.00 40.55 31.74
C THR A 72 -15.88 39.05 31.34
N GLY A 73 -17.04 38.39 31.33
CA GLY A 73 -17.16 37.03 30.81
C GLY A 73 -16.84 36.95 29.32
N ASP A 74 -15.62 36.64 28.98
CA ASP A 74 -15.21 36.42 27.62
C ASP A 74 -15.23 34.91 27.35
N ARG A 75 -16.17 34.50 26.51
CA ARG A 75 -16.26 33.13 25.94
C ARG A 75 -15.36 33.12 24.73
N SER A 76 -14.21 32.49 24.82
CA SER A 76 -13.34 32.34 23.67
C SER A 76 -13.67 31.01 22.94
N LEU A 77 -14.07 31.13 21.70
CA LEU A 77 -14.14 30.00 20.73
C LEU A 77 -12.79 29.93 20.01
N GLY A 78 -12.02 28.89 20.30
CA GLY A 78 -10.78 28.63 19.60
C GLY A 78 -11.00 27.64 18.45
N PHE A 79 -10.61 28.02 17.23
CA PHE A 79 -10.51 27.11 16.10
C PHE A 79 -9.04 26.79 15.89
N SER A 80 -8.64 25.54 16.07
CA SER A 80 -7.29 25.10 15.70
C SER A 80 -7.35 23.98 14.67
N GLY A 81 -6.67 24.17 13.56
CA GLY A 81 -6.43 23.12 12.58
C GLY A 81 -5.17 22.36 12.95
N ARG A 82 -5.31 21.08 13.26
CA ARG A 82 -4.28 20.09 13.53
C ARG A 82 -3.77 20.01 14.96
N ARG A 83 -4.27 19.03 15.66
CA ARG A 83 -3.65 18.49 16.87
C ARG A 83 -3.05 17.13 16.53
N SER A 84 -1.74 17.04 16.39
CA SER A 84 -1.05 15.77 16.23
C SER A 84 -0.75 15.18 17.59
N GLY A 85 -1.34 14.00 17.87
CA GLY A 85 -0.82 13.01 18.80
C GLY A 85 -1.06 13.31 20.28
N LEU A 86 -2.23 12.98 20.78
CA LEU A 86 -2.37 12.57 22.17
C LEU A 86 -1.82 11.14 22.28
N THR A 87 -0.56 11.00 22.71
CA THR A 87 -0.06 9.72 23.19
C THR A 87 -0.69 9.47 24.56
N PRO A 88 -1.37 8.34 24.80
CA PRO A 88 -1.85 7.98 26.13
C PRO A 88 -0.66 7.95 27.10
N GLY A 89 -0.67 8.82 28.10
CA GLY A 89 0.37 8.90 29.12
C GLY A 89 1.34 10.07 29.04
N ALA A 90 1.31 10.90 28.01
CA ALA A 90 1.99 12.18 27.99
C ALA A 90 0.98 13.27 28.36
N GLY A 91 1.06 13.81 29.56
CA GLY A 91 0.30 14.99 29.94
C GLY A 91 0.55 16.13 28.94
N VAL A 92 -0.47 16.49 28.18
CA VAL A 92 -0.38 17.63 27.27
C VAL A 92 -0.47 18.86 28.16
N VAL A 93 0.67 19.44 28.48
CA VAL A 93 0.77 20.78 29.06
C VAL A 93 0.56 21.77 27.93
N GLU A 94 -0.68 22.17 27.68
CA GLU A 94 -0.91 23.36 26.87
C GLU A 94 -0.73 24.58 27.77
N THR A 95 0.38 25.25 27.62
CA THR A 95 0.64 26.52 28.29
C THR A 95 -0.11 27.61 27.53
N PHE A 96 -1.29 27.98 27.99
CA PHE A 96 -1.92 29.22 27.55
C PHE A 96 -1.27 30.36 28.35
N THR A 97 -0.39 31.09 27.71
CA THR A 97 0.14 32.31 28.29
C THR A 97 -0.91 33.42 28.12
N TYR A 98 -1.68 33.69 29.11
CA TYR A 98 -2.46 34.92 29.18
C TYR A 98 -1.51 36.01 29.64
N GLN A 99 -1.18 36.91 28.76
CA GLN A 99 -0.44 38.13 29.14
C GLN A 99 -1.46 39.11 29.74
N ALA A 100 -1.67 39.04 31.03
CA ALA A 100 -2.23 40.20 31.72
C ALA A 100 -1.15 41.28 31.66
N ASP A 101 -1.52 42.45 31.16
CA ASP A 101 -0.65 43.63 31.04
C ASP A 101 -0.20 44.10 32.42
N GLU A 102 0.80 43.45 32.99
CA GLU A 102 1.60 44.06 34.05
C GLU A 102 2.89 43.28 34.21
N VAL A 103 3.95 43.87 33.71
CA VAL A 103 5.33 43.38 33.85
C VAL A 103 5.88 44.02 35.14
N ASP A 104 6.28 43.21 36.12
CA ASP A 104 7.07 43.73 37.22
C ASP A 104 8.49 44.02 36.72
N THR A 105 8.63 45.17 36.16
CA THR A 105 9.92 45.77 35.94
C THR A 105 10.14 46.73 37.11
N ALA A 106 11.27 46.56 37.82
CA ALA A 106 11.72 47.50 38.80
C ALA A 106 11.49 48.91 38.27
N GLY A 107 10.77 49.70 39.03
CA GLY A 107 10.51 51.10 38.72
C GLY A 107 11.80 51.90 38.54
N PRO A 108 11.71 53.22 38.29
CA PRO A 108 12.85 54.07 38.09
C PRO A 108 13.83 54.11 39.25
N ASP A 109 13.44 53.64 40.44
CA ASP A 109 14.28 53.52 41.61
C ASP A 109 15.16 52.27 41.68
N GLY A 110 14.90 51.30 40.74
CA GLY A 110 15.66 50.05 40.65
C GLY A 110 15.41 49.06 41.78
N GLN A 111 14.34 49.22 42.57
CA GLN A 111 13.95 48.32 43.65
C GLN A 111 12.60 47.67 43.34
N VAL A 112 12.49 46.34 43.56
CA VAL A 112 11.27 45.57 43.44
C VAL A 112 10.47 45.61 44.74
N GLY A 113 9.16 45.83 44.67
CA GLY A 113 8.27 45.90 45.86
C GLY A 113 7.85 47.30 46.27
N THR A 114 8.07 48.29 45.40
CA THR A 114 7.62 49.70 45.62
C THR A 114 6.32 49.98 44.81
N PRO A 115 5.55 51.04 45.16
CA PRO A 115 4.24 51.27 44.48
C PRO A 115 4.30 51.59 42.98
N ASP A 116 5.50 51.76 42.44
CA ASP A 116 5.78 52.02 41.05
C ASP A 116 6.23 50.76 40.24
N ASP A 117 6.24 49.59 40.90
CA ASP A 117 6.52 48.31 40.28
C ASP A 117 5.30 47.76 39.57
N THR A 118 5.53 47.18 38.40
CA THR A 118 4.53 46.41 37.65
C THR A 118 4.78 44.93 37.82
N VAL A 119 3.80 44.18 38.29
CA VAL A 119 3.89 42.71 38.51
C VAL A 119 3.37 41.96 37.33
N VAL A 120 4.21 41.17 36.67
CA VAL A 120 3.77 40.17 35.70
C VAL A 120 3.36 38.90 36.42
N VAL A 121 2.10 38.57 36.41
CA VAL A 121 1.63 37.27 36.87
C VAL A 121 1.52 36.33 35.67
N THR A 122 2.53 35.48 35.47
CA THR A 122 2.43 34.36 34.55
C THR A 122 1.72 33.20 35.26
N GLN A 123 0.48 32.95 34.93
CA GLN A 123 -0.22 31.76 35.41
C GLN A 123 -0.07 30.63 34.42
N ASN A 124 0.59 29.57 34.82
CA ASN A 124 0.64 28.32 34.07
C ASN A 124 -0.53 27.44 34.53
N TYR A 125 -1.43 27.12 33.64
CA TYR A 125 -2.47 26.16 33.89
C TYR A 125 -2.00 24.79 33.40
N ASP A 126 -1.84 23.87 34.35
CA ASP A 126 -1.62 22.44 34.04
C ASP A 126 -2.98 21.77 34.00
N PHE A 127 -3.43 21.47 32.80
CA PHE A 127 -4.61 20.61 32.59
C PHE A 127 -4.17 19.16 32.69
N GLY A 128 -3.96 18.68 33.92
CA GLY A 128 -3.73 17.26 34.16
C GLY A 128 -4.95 16.46 33.73
N LEU A 129 -4.80 15.64 32.65
CA LEU A 129 -5.86 14.75 32.16
C LEU A 129 -6.23 13.62 33.14
N GLY A 130 -5.77 13.66 34.39
CA GLY A 130 -6.01 12.63 35.43
C GLY A 130 -7.49 12.36 35.73
N ASP A 131 -8.36 13.38 35.58
CA ASP A 131 -9.80 13.33 35.86
C ASP A 131 -10.65 13.64 34.61
N SER A 132 -10.08 13.50 33.39
CA SER A 132 -10.78 13.80 32.16
C SER A 132 -11.47 12.56 31.60
N LEU A 133 -12.70 12.72 31.12
CA LEU A 133 -13.37 11.75 30.29
C LEU A 133 -12.85 11.97 28.85
N ALA A 134 -12.09 11.01 28.34
CA ALA A 134 -11.65 11.03 26.95
C ALA A 134 -12.21 9.81 26.21
N VAL A 135 -12.76 10.06 25.05
CA VAL A 135 -13.10 9.03 24.07
C VAL A 135 -12.18 9.25 22.89
N ASP A 136 -11.15 8.42 22.78
CA ASP A 136 -10.18 8.47 21.68
C ASP A 136 -10.43 7.31 20.74
N LEU A 137 -11.20 7.58 19.71
CA LEU A 137 -11.45 6.69 18.57
C LEU A 137 -10.77 7.26 17.30
N GLY A 138 -9.78 8.13 17.47
CA GLY A 138 -9.17 8.92 16.41
C GLY A 138 -8.61 8.10 15.26
N VAL A 139 -8.68 8.66 14.05
CA VAL A 139 -8.05 8.10 12.84
C VAL A 139 -6.52 8.20 12.98
N SER A 140 -5.81 7.11 12.75
CA SER A 140 -4.36 7.03 12.98
C SER A 140 -3.52 7.96 12.07
N ASP A 141 -4.03 8.30 10.88
CA ASP A 141 -3.36 9.21 9.93
C ASP A 141 -4.42 10.02 9.15
N PRO A 142 -5.05 11.01 9.78
CA PRO A 142 -6.14 11.73 9.17
C PRO A 142 -5.67 12.64 8.03
N THR A 143 -6.37 12.61 6.90
CA THR A 143 -6.16 13.56 5.80
C THR A 143 -6.62 14.97 6.18
N GLY A 144 -7.58 15.07 7.11
CA GLY A 144 -8.07 16.32 7.66
C GLY A 144 -8.66 16.14 9.05
N SER A 145 -8.43 17.10 9.94
CA SER A 145 -9.07 17.18 11.24
C SER A 145 -9.64 18.58 11.50
N PHE A 146 -10.71 18.62 12.24
CA PHE A 146 -11.34 19.85 12.70
C PHE A 146 -11.64 19.74 14.18
N SER A 147 -11.05 20.61 15.00
CA SER A 147 -11.30 20.66 16.44
C SER A 147 -12.05 21.93 16.83
N LEU A 148 -12.93 21.82 17.82
CA LEU A 148 -13.70 22.91 18.38
C LEU A 148 -13.59 22.88 19.90
N GLY A 149 -12.73 23.72 20.47
CA GLY A 149 -12.62 23.86 21.93
C GLY A 149 -13.67 24.81 22.48
N TYR A 150 -14.36 24.40 23.54
CA TYR A 150 -15.27 25.26 24.31
C TYR A 150 -14.86 25.26 25.79
N LEU A 151 -14.39 26.39 26.24
CA LEU A 151 -13.91 26.63 27.62
C LEU A 151 -14.92 27.43 28.41
N THR A 152 -15.29 26.93 29.58
CA THR A 152 -16.08 27.63 30.59
C THR A 152 -15.29 27.74 31.91
N ASP A 153 -15.83 28.45 32.88
CA ASP A 153 -15.18 28.63 34.20
C ASP A 153 -14.93 27.30 34.96
N ASN A 154 -15.64 26.24 34.61
CA ASN A 154 -15.62 24.97 35.34
C ASN A 154 -15.25 23.74 34.49
N PHE A 155 -15.34 23.82 33.14
CA PHE A 155 -15.05 22.70 32.29
C PHE A 155 -14.58 23.11 30.89
N LEU A 156 -13.78 22.28 30.32
CA LEU A 156 -13.33 22.34 28.91
C LEU A 156 -13.96 21.16 28.13
N ILE A 157 -14.56 21.46 27.01
CA ILE A 157 -15.01 20.46 26.04
C ILE A 157 -14.19 20.64 24.74
N ASP A 158 -13.57 19.60 24.27
CA ASP A 158 -12.72 19.62 23.07
C ASP A 158 -13.10 18.45 22.14
N PRO A 159 -14.17 18.58 21.31
CA PRO A 159 -14.46 17.64 20.27
C PRO A 159 -13.52 17.84 19.06
N GLU A 160 -12.93 16.77 18.58
CA GLU A 160 -12.15 16.74 17.35
C GLU A 160 -12.78 15.75 16.35
N LEU A 161 -13.10 16.26 15.17
CA LEU A 161 -13.53 15.45 14.04
C LEU A 161 -12.32 15.15 13.17
N SER A 162 -11.95 13.89 13.04
CA SER A 162 -10.90 13.41 12.14
C SER A 162 -11.46 12.58 11.00
N ALA A 163 -10.94 12.80 9.80
CA ALA A 163 -11.39 12.11 8.60
C ALA A 163 -10.22 11.71 7.71
N LEU A 164 -10.30 10.51 7.16
CA LEU A 164 -9.43 10.00 6.12
C LEU A 164 -10.29 9.53 4.95
N GLU A 165 -9.99 10.02 3.75
CA GLU A 165 -10.50 9.47 2.50
C GLU A 165 -9.35 9.41 1.51
N SER A 166 -9.06 8.19 1.02
CA SER A 166 -7.99 7.91 0.06
C SER A 166 -8.54 7.04 -1.04
N ASP A 167 -8.27 7.42 -2.28
CA ASP A 167 -8.64 6.70 -3.48
C ASP A 167 -7.39 6.54 -4.35
N GLY A 168 -7.04 5.29 -4.66
CA GLY A 168 -5.86 4.91 -5.41
C GLY A 168 -6.20 4.04 -6.61
N TYR A 169 -5.60 4.33 -7.75
CA TYR A 169 -5.67 3.50 -8.95
C TYR A 169 -4.26 3.27 -9.49
N GLY A 170 -3.93 2.01 -9.75
CA GLY A 170 -2.66 1.61 -10.35
C GLY A 170 -2.87 0.58 -11.44
N GLU A 171 -2.14 0.71 -12.54
CA GLU A 171 -2.13 -0.25 -13.63
C GLU A 171 -0.69 -0.60 -14.01
N ILE A 172 -0.42 -1.90 -14.14
CA ILE A 172 0.86 -2.44 -14.59
C ILE A 172 0.60 -3.28 -15.84
N VAL A 173 1.28 -2.95 -16.92
CA VAL A 173 1.21 -3.69 -18.19
C VAL A 173 2.59 -4.25 -18.52
N SER A 174 2.67 -5.59 -18.66
CA SER A 174 3.89 -6.30 -19.03
C SER A 174 3.69 -7.03 -20.35
N GLN A 175 4.65 -6.90 -21.27
CA GLN A 175 4.54 -7.45 -22.64
C GLN A 175 5.82 -8.19 -23.05
N PRO A 176 6.05 -9.42 -22.56
CA PRO A 176 7.16 -10.24 -23.06
C PRO A 176 6.88 -10.71 -24.48
N LYS A 177 7.93 -10.71 -25.32
CA LYS A 177 7.90 -11.15 -26.72
C LYS A 177 9.05 -12.08 -27.00
N VAL A 178 8.79 -13.16 -27.74
CA VAL A 178 9.82 -14.11 -28.13
C VAL A 178 9.56 -14.64 -29.55
N LEU A 179 10.62 -14.77 -30.32
CA LEU A 179 10.59 -15.39 -31.65
C LEU A 179 11.23 -16.76 -31.54
N THR A 180 10.53 -17.79 -32.02
CA THR A 180 11.04 -19.16 -31.99
C THR A 180 10.63 -19.96 -33.24
N GLY A 181 11.35 -21.07 -33.51
CA GLY A 181 10.99 -22.06 -34.55
C GLY A 181 9.86 -22.97 -34.07
N VAL A 182 9.18 -23.59 -35.05
CA VAL A 182 8.15 -24.57 -34.75
C VAL A 182 8.74 -25.78 -33.99
N LYS A 183 8.03 -26.23 -32.95
CA LYS A 183 8.43 -27.31 -32.03
C LYS A 183 9.73 -27.00 -31.24
N GLN A 184 10.11 -25.76 -31.16
CA GLN A 184 11.27 -25.32 -30.38
C GLN A 184 10.81 -24.50 -29.18
N GLN A 185 11.20 -24.94 -27.98
CA GLN A 185 10.94 -24.21 -26.77
C GLN A 185 11.78 -22.92 -26.72
N ALA A 186 11.13 -21.82 -26.39
CA ALA A 186 11.78 -20.55 -26.15
C ALA A 186 11.38 -20.01 -24.79
N VAL A 187 12.35 -19.40 -24.10
CA VAL A 187 12.16 -18.81 -22.78
C VAL A 187 12.74 -17.42 -22.80
N ILE A 188 11.96 -16.45 -22.34
CA ILE A 188 12.44 -15.11 -22.01
C ILE A 188 12.14 -14.83 -20.54
N LYS A 189 13.17 -14.37 -19.81
CA LYS A 189 13.08 -13.99 -18.39
C LYS A 189 13.64 -12.59 -18.19
N SER A 190 13.00 -11.81 -17.31
CA SER A 190 13.48 -10.50 -16.88
C SER A 190 13.04 -10.27 -15.45
N GLY A 191 13.95 -9.91 -14.55
CA GLY A 191 13.63 -9.70 -13.15
C GLY A 191 14.86 -9.54 -12.27
N THR A 192 14.70 -9.82 -10.98
CA THR A 192 15.74 -9.71 -9.96
C THR A 192 15.90 -11.01 -9.20
N GLU A 193 17.13 -11.32 -8.84
CA GLU A 193 17.47 -12.37 -7.89
C GLU A 193 17.73 -11.75 -6.52
N ILE A 194 17.10 -12.32 -5.48
CA ILE A 194 17.22 -11.84 -4.12
C ILE A 194 18.02 -12.86 -3.32
N ALA A 195 19.17 -12.43 -2.82
CA ALA A 195 20.00 -13.23 -1.94
C ALA A 195 19.45 -13.24 -0.50
N PHE A 196 19.32 -14.40 0.12
CA PHE A 196 18.98 -14.53 1.53
C PHE A 196 19.89 -15.54 2.23
N GLN A 197 20.04 -15.38 3.54
CA GLN A 197 20.87 -16.27 4.34
C GLN A 197 20.05 -17.41 4.94
N LYS A 198 20.48 -18.62 4.67
CA LYS A 198 19.89 -19.83 5.28
C LYS A 198 20.86 -20.45 6.27
N ALA A 199 20.38 -20.66 7.50
CA ALA A 199 21.13 -21.36 8.50
C ALA A 199 21.24 -22.86 8.14
N THR A 200 22.47 -23.39 8.11
CA THR A 200 22.69 -24.81 7.91
C THR A 200 22.75 -25.54 9.24
N SER A 201 22.46 -26.84 9.24
CA SER A 201 22.46 -27.70 10.44
C SER A 201 23.82 -27.76 11.14
N SER A 202 24.90 -27.32 10.50
CA SER A 202 26.25 -27.26 11.06
C SER A 202 26.61 -25.90 11.68
N GLY A 203 25.67 -24.95 11.76
CA GLY A 203 25.89 -23.60 12.30
C GLY A 203 26.57 -22.62 11.33
N ALA A 204 26.88 -23.04 10.09
CA ALA A 204 27.33 -22.14 9.04
C ALA A 204 26.13 -21.52 8.32
N THR A 205 26.27 -20.30 7.81
CA THR A 205 25.27 -19.65 6.94
C THR A 205 25.62 -19.88 5.49
N SER A 206 24.66 -20.32 4.68
CA SER A 206 24.76 -20.36 3.23
C SER A 206 23.89 -19.25 2.62
N VAL A 207 24.34 -18.69 1.49
CA VAL A 207 23.56 -17.74 0.73
C VAL A 207 22.80 -18.52 -0.33
N GLU A 208 21.47 -18.39 -0.33
CA GLU A 208 20.58 -18.88 -1.39
C GLU A 208 19.96 -17.69 -2.14
N PHE A 209 19.56 -17.93 -3.39
CA PHE A 209 18.94 -16.92 -4.23
C PHE A 209 17.51 -17.33 -4.55
N LYS A 210 16.58 -16.38 -4.49
CA LYS A 210 15.21 -16.51 -5.00
C LYS A 210 15.01 -15.56 -6.17
N GLU A 211 14.49 -16.10 -7.27
CA GLU A 211 14.17 -15.30 -8.47
C GLU A 211 12.76 -14.70 -8.33
N ALA A 212 12.62 -13.40 -8.61
CA ALA A 212 11.36 -12.72 -8.84
C ALA A 212 11.38 -12.19 -10.27
N VAL A 213 10.72 -12.91 -11.19
CA VAL A 213 10.90 -12.69 -12.63
C VAL A 213 9.57 -12.64 -13.39
N LEU A 214 9.55 -11.83 -14.44
CA LEU A 214 8.61 -11.97 -15.54
C LEU A 214 9.17 -13.02 -16.48
N GLN A 215 8.45 -14.10 -16.71
CA GLN A 215 8.85 -15.20 -17.58
C GLN A 215 7.76 -15.51 -18.59
N LEU A 216 8.16 -15.70 -19.83
CA LEU A 216 7.36 -16.33 -20.89
C LEU A 216 8.15 -17.52 -21.41
N GLU A 217 7.56 -18.69 -21.30
CA GLU A 217 8.05 -19.94 -21.88
C GLU A 217 7.00 -20.47 -22.83
N VAL A 218 7.39 -20.82 -24.04
CA VAL A 218 6.45 -21.22 -25.08
C VAL A 218 7.05 -22.24 -26.01
N THR A 219 6.23 -23.23 -26.39
CA THR A 219 6.55 -24.21 -27.42
C THR A 219 5.44 -24.19 -28.49
N PRO A 220 5.63 -23.52 -29.66
CA PRO A 220 4.63 -23.43 -30.69
C PRO A 220 4.69 -24.62 -31.65
N GLN A 221 3.51 -25.01 -32.13
CA GLN A 221 3.36 -25.99 -33.21
C GLN A 221 2.34 -25.49 -34.24
N ILE A 222 2.74 -25.39 -35.51
CA ILE A 222 1.84 -25.01 -36.61
C ILE A 222 1.06 -26.21 -37.09
N THR A 223 -0.25 -26.09 -37.17
CA THR A 223 -1.15 -27.09 -37.71
C THR A 223 -1.28 -26.95 -39.23
N PRO A 224 -1.72 -28.02 -39.98
CA PRO A 224 -1.88 -27.95 -41.43
C PRO A 224 -2.85 -26.87 -41.93
N ASP A 225 -3.78 -26.45 -41.09
CA ASP A 225 -4.75 -25.37 -41.36
C ASP A 225 -4.24 -23.96 -40.95
N ASN A 226 -2.91 -23.79 -40.81
CA ASN A 226 -2.23 -22.57 -40.47
C ASN A 226 -2.65 -21.94 -39.13
N ARG A 227 -3.13 -22.74 -38.19
CA ARG A 227 -3.31 -22.33 -36.79
C ARG A 227 -2.09 -22.73 -35.98
N ILE A 228 -1.92 -22.10 -34.83
CA ILE A 228 -0.78 -22.33 -33.95
C ILE A 228 -1.29 -22.91 -32.64
N ILE A 229 -0.86 -24.12 -32.32
CA ILE A 229 -1.01 -24.70 -30.99
C ILE A 229 0.21 -24.28 -30.21
N MET A 230 0.01 -23.76 -28.98
CA MET A 230 1.10 -23.33 -28.11
C MET A 230 0.92 -23.91 -26.73
N ASP A 231 1.98 -24.51 -26.21
CA ASP A 231 2.13 -24.79 -24.79
C ASP A 231 2.79 -23.55 -24.15
N LEU A 232 2.10 -22.91 -23.22
CA LEU A 232 2.47 -21.63 -22.66
C LEU A 232 2.61 -21.73 -21.14
N LEU A 233 3.71 -21.19 -20.64
CA LEU A 233 3.87 -20.84 -19.24
C LEU A 233 4.23 -19.36 -19.15
N VAL A 234 3.35 -18.59 -18.53
CA VAL A 234 3.54 -17.17 -18.28
C VAL A 234 3.53 -16.94 -16.78
N SER A 235 4.60 -16.36 -16.24
CA SER A 235 4.65 -15.97 -14.84
C SER A 235 5.11 -14.53 -14.70
N GLN A 236 4.53 -13.85 -13.73
CA GLN A 236 4.96 -12.54 -13.26
C GLN A 236 5.06 -12.58 -11.76
N ASP A 237 6.29 -12.62 -11.28
CA ASP A 237 6.60 -12.68 -9.86
C ASP A 237 7.02 -11.30 -9.37
N SER A 238 6.65 -10.95 -8.16
CA SER A 238 7.06 -9.71 -7.51
C SER A 238 7.62 -9.98 -6.12
N VAL A 239 8.49 -9.08 -5.68
CA VAL A 239 9.07 -9.17 -4.33
C VAL A 239 8.03 -8.72 -3.32
N GLY A 240 7.60 -9.61 -2.46
CA GLY A 240 6.71 -9.32 -1.34
C GLY A 240 7.47 -8.85 -0.08
N ALA A 241 6.79 -8.83 1.05
CA ALA A 241 7.37 -8.44 2.32
C ALA A 241 8.42 -9.46 2.81
N PHE A 242 9.45 -8.98 3.50
CA PHE A 242 10.40 -9.87 4.16
C PHE A 242 9.75 -10.54 5.37
N THR A 243 9.98 -11.84 5.53
CA THR A 243 9.56 -12.58 6.71
C THR A 243 10.36 -12.12 7.94
N PRO A 244 9.87 -12.34 9.17
CA PRO A 244 10.63 -12.02 10.39
C PRO A 244 12.00 -12.70 10.48
N THR A 245 12.20 -13.78 9.73
CA THR A 245 13.48 -14.51 9.63
C THR A 245 14.44 -13.93 8.61
N GLY A 246 14.04 -12.89 7.88
CA GLY A 246 14.85 -12.23 6.84
C GLY A 246 14.79 -12.90 5.46
N GLU A 247 13.92 -13.91 5.28
CA GLU A 247 13.68 -14.49 3.96
C GLU A 247 12.71 -13.62 3.17
N PRO A 248 12.97 -13.35 1.86
CA PRO A 248 12.03 -12.63 1.01
C PRO A 248 10.81 -13.50 0.69
N SER A 249 9.60 -12.98 0.84
CA SER A 249 8.42 -13.56 0.21
C SER A 249 8.39 -13.18 -1.27
N ILE A 250 7.83 -14.05 -2.10
CA ILE A 250 7.61 -13.80 -3.53
C ILE A 250 6.14 -14.00 -3.80
N ASP A 251 5.51 -12.96 -4.34
CA ASP A 251 4.15 -13.02 -4.82
C ASP A 251 4.16 -13.54 -6.24
N ILE A 252 3.54 -14.70 -6.46
CA ILE A 252 3.58 -15.44 -7.71
C ILE A 252 2.24 -15.28 -8.43
N THR A 253 2.30 -14.85 -9.68
CA THR A 253 1.18 -14.87 -10.62
C THR A 253 1.59 -15.71 -11.82
N GLN A 254 1.01 -16.89 -11.99
CA GLN A 254 1.40 -17.85 -13.02
C GLN A 254 0.18 -18.45 -13.70
N ILE A 255 0.27 -18.61 -15.02
CA ILE A 255 -0.66 -19.40 -15.81
C ILE A 255 0.13 -20.42 -16.66
N GLU A 256 -0.33 -21.65 -16.68
CA GLU A 256 0.18 -22.71 -17.52
C GLU A 256 -1.01 -23.28 -18.30
N THR A 257 -0.94 -23.24 -19.64
CA THR A 257 -2.05 -23.65 -20.49
C THR A 257 -1.59 -24.03 -21.88
N GLN A 258 -2.41 -24.83 -22.54
CA GLN A 258 -2.29 -25.12 -23.97
C GLN A 258 -3.42 -24.42 -24.73
N THR A 259 -3.09 -23.73 -25.80
CA THR A 259 -4.09 -22.96 -26.57
C THR A 259 -3.88 -23.12 -28.09
N LEU A 260 -4.95 -22.89 -28.85
CA LEU A 260 -4.96 -22.87 -30.32
C LEU A 260 -5.38 -21.47 -30.78
N VAL A 261 -4.50 -20.79 -31.51
CA VAL A 261 -4.72 -19.43 -32.00
C VAL A 261 -4.49 -19.30 -33.47
N GLY A 262 -5.27 -18.51 -34.17
CA GLY A 262 -5.03 -18.15 -35.57
C GLY A 262 -3.92 -17.10 -35.69
N ASP A 263 -3.29 -17.05 -36.87
CA ASP A 263 -2.25 -16.04 -37.14
C ASP A 263 -2.80 -14.62 -37.00
N GLY A 264 -2.10 -13.76 -36.23
CA GLY A 264 -2.48 -12.39 -35.93
C GLY A 264 -3.69 -12.22 -35.01
N GLN A 265 -4.20 -13.29 -34.40
CA GLN A 265 -5.30 -13.21 -33.43
C GLN A 265 -4.80 -13.10 -32.00
N THR A 266 -5.55 -12.36 -31.19
CA THR A 266 -5.33 -12.26 -29.73
C THR A 266 -6.39 -13.08 -29.02
N LEU A 267 -5.96 -13.86 -28.03
CA LEU A 267 -6.83 -14.69 -27.20
C LEU A 267 -6.62 -14.34 -25.73
N VAL A 268 -7.71 -14.22 -24.98
CA VAL A 268 -7.65 -14.12 -23.52
C VAL A 268 -7.37 -15.51 -22.95
N LEU A 269 -6.23 -15.68 -22.29
CA LEU A 269 -5.83 -16.95 -21.68
C LEU A 269 -6.52 -17.17 -20.34
N GLY A 270 -6.73 -16.09 -19.58
CA GLY A 270 -7.37 -16.16 -18.29
C GLY A 270 -7.26 -14.85 -17.51
N GLY A 271 -7.80 -14.86 -16.30
CA GLY A 271 -7.71 -13.73 -15.39
C GLY A 271 -8.16 -14.09 -14.00
N ILE A 272 -7.80 -13.24 -13.04
CA ILE A 272 -8.16 -13.35 -11.63
C ILE A 272 -8.76 -12.00 -11.22
N PHE A 273 -9.94 -12.04 -10.63
CA PHE A 273 -10.55 -10.88 -10.00
C PHE A 273 -10.68 -11.14 -8.51
N GLN A 274 -10.09 -10.27 -7.71
CA GLN A 274 -10.14 -10.33 -6.27
C GLN A 274 -10.71 -9.02 -5.73
N THR A 275 -11.65 -9.11 -4.79
CA THR A 275 -12.19 -7.95 -4.08
C THR A 275 -12.15 -8.27 -2.60
N GLU A 276 -11.57 -7.37 -1.82
CA GLU A 276 -11.60 -7.37 -0.38
C GLU A 276 -12.38 -6.12 0.07
N ASP A 277 -13.46 -6.31 0.83
CA ASP A 277 -14.28 -5.23 1.39
C ASP A 277 -14.34 -5.42 2.90
N VAL A 278 -13.58 -4.59 3.62
CA VAL A 278 -13.48 -4.60 5.07
C VAL A 278 -14.26 -3.41 5.61
N ASN A 279 -15.33 -3.71 6.34
CA ASN A 279 -16.13 -2.72 7.02
C ASN A 279 -15.98 -2.94 8.54
N GLY A 280 -15.40 -1.97 9.23
CA GLY A 280 -15.21 -1.95 10.67
C GLY A 280 -16.02 -0.83 11.31
N THR A 281 -16.57 -1.09 12.49
CA THR A 281 -17.16 -0.04 13.33
C THR A 281 -16.69 -0.23 14.75
N GLU A 282 -15.96 0.73 15.25
CA GLU A 282 -15.55 0.82 16.65
C GLU A 282 -16.44 1.86 17.33
N LYS A 283 -17.05 1.52 18.46
CA LYS A 283 -17.99 2.42 19.12
C LYS A 283 -17.90 2.32 20.64
N VAL A 284 -18.25 3.43 21.29
CA VAL A 284 -18.44 3.42 22.74
C VAL A 284 -19.74 2.67 23.04
N PRO A 285 -19.70 1.62 23.88
CA PRO A 285 -20.91 0.87 24.25
C PRO A 285 -22.00 1.82 24.79
N MET A 286 -23.25 1.58 24.42
CA MET A 286 -24.44 2.36 24.73
C MET A 286 -24.52 3.73 24.03
N LEU A 287 -23.45 4.53 24.02
CA LEU A 287 -23.44 5.86 23.41
C LEU A 287 -23.42 5.81 21.88
N GLY A 288 -22.66 4.87 21.29
CA GLY A 288 -22.61 4.66 19.86
C GLY A 288 -23.91 4.13 19.22
N ASP A 289 -24.86 3.63 20.05
CA ASP A 289 -26.13 3.07 19.58
C ASP A 289 -27.29 4.09 19.61
N ILE A 290 -27.06 5.29 20.11
CA ILE A 290 -28.07 6.35 20.18
C ILE A 290 -28.42 6.84 18.76
N PRO A 291 -29.69 6.86 18.36
CA PRO A 291 -30.08 7.38 17.07
C PRO A 291 -29.67 8.86 16.93
N PHE A 292 -29.12 9.25 15.78
CA PHE A 292 -28.58 10.56 15.42
C PHE A 292 -27.27 10.92 16.14
N LEU A 293 -27.16 10.77 17.46
CA LEU A 293 -25.96 11.12 18.24
C LEU A 293 -24.88 10.03 18.22
N GLY A 294 -25.25 8.77 17.96
CA GLY A 294 -24.31 7.65 17.98
C GLY A 294 -23.15 7.77 16.98
N LYS A 295 -23.33 8.55 15.89
CA LYS A 295 -22.24 8.84 14.93
C LYS A 295 -21.08 9.64 15.56
N LEU A 296 -21.33 10.34 16.64
CA LEU A 296 -20.30 11.11 17.37
C LEU A 296 -19.49 10.26 18.35
N PHE A 297 -19.90 8.99 18.57
CA PHE A 297 -19.27 8.06 19.52
C PHE A 297 -18.87 6.75 18.85
N ARG A 298 -18.62 6.79 17.54
CA ARG A 298 -18.15 5.64 16.77
C ARG A 298 -17.18 6.06 15.69
N ASN A 299 -16.29 5.13 15.37
CA ASN A 299 -15.40 5.18 14.21
C ASN A 299 -15.93 4.20 13.17
N ASP A 300 -16.24 4.68 11.99
CA ASP A 300 -16.63 3.86 10.86
C ASP A 300 -15.45 3.77 9.88
N LEU A 301 -14.89 2.56 9.73
CA LEU A 301 -13.81 2.23 8.80
C LEU A 301 -14.39 1.49 7.60
N ARG A 302 -14.05 1.91 6.41
CA ARG A 302 -14.31 1.18 5.19
C ARG A 302 -13.04 1.11 4.35
N ASN A 303 -12.60 -0.10 4.04
CA ASN A 303 -11.46 -0.36 3.18
C ASN A 303 -11.90 -1.31 2.07
N ILE A 304 -11.73 -0.89 0.81
CA ILE A 304 -12.05 -1.71 -0.36
C ILE A 304 -10.78 -1.80 -1.18
N GLU A 305 -10.30 -3.02 -1.37
CA GLU A 305 -9.18 -3.33 -2.24
C GLU A 305 -9.66 -4.24 -3.37
N LYS A 306 -9.41 -3.81 -4.62
CA LYS A 306 -9.74 -4.59 -5.81
C LYS A 306 -8.47 -4.82 -6.60
N ARG A 307 -8.25 -6.07 -6.99
CA ARG A 307 -7.15 -6.48 -7.85
C ARG A 307 -7.69 -7.29 -9.01
N GLU A 308 -7.38 -6.86 -10.20
CA GLU A 308 -7.74 -7.54 -11.44
C GLU A 308 -6.49 -7.89 -12.24
N ILE A 309 -6.38 -9.13 -12.65
CA ILE A 309 -5.28 -9.64 -13.44
C ILE A 309 -5.86 -10.26 -14.70
N LEU A 310 -5.41 -9.79 -15.86
CA LEU A 310 -5.80 -10.33 -17.17
C LEU A 310 -4.55 -10.74 -17.94
N ILE A 311 -4.60 -11.91 -18.60
CA ILE A 311 -3.50 -12.45 -19.40
C ILE A 311 -4.03 -12.77 -20.79
N PHE A 312 -3.39 -12.14 -21.78
CA PHE A 312 -3.70 -12.30 -23.19
C PHE A 312 -2.58 -13.00 -23.93
#